data_502f9542be56f54f67fe8c4925f477fa
#
_entry.id   502f9542be56f54f67fe8c4925f477fa
#
_cell.length_a   1.000
_cell.length_b   1.000
_cell.length_c   1.000
_cell.angle_alpha   90.00
_cell.angle_beta   90.00
_cell.angle_gamma   90.00
#
_symmetry.space_group_name_H-M   'P 1'
#
loop_
_entity.id
_entity.type
_entity.pdbx_description
1 polymer ?
#
loop_
_entity_poly.entity_id
_entity_poly.type
_entity_poly.pdbx_seq_one_letter_code
_entity_poly.pdbx_strand_id
1 'polypeptide(L)'
;MIYIYNFNLIKYLYTKKMNSKFFFLFFICLSYSLQYEFIKYEERDLIAIITINRPKALNALNSKVLDELDQTLDFIDTKKIRAVILTGAGEKSFVAGADIAEMSTLTKEQGEAFSKKGNDVFRKIETFEVPVIAAINGYALGGGCEIAMSCDIRICSENAIFGQPEVGLGIVPGFGGTQRLARLVGMGMAKQMIYTGQNIKAEEAKRIRLVNEVYPQNELLSEAIKLANTIAKNSANAVKSSKKAINEGMQLDIDNAIALEEKIFGQCFGTEDQVELMKAFLNKSKKAKEAKEQKKEKEQVQKQEEEKKPGNLRPINSEKPKTDLISIDDFKGMSFLKSFTAPNMPAILTAGNKDKHNSLTIGWGLLGAAWLRPLFIVYVHPDRYTFEFMKTTEFFTVSFIKKDKFKKFVPYGNKSGRDIDKEEVAGTHIQYLDNGGITFEEAEEFYVCKMVGKAYFKKEDLAPEILEFYEKGKKIFNQSDNPHGLFIGEIIGHYKR
;
A
#
# COMPACT_ATOMS: atom_id res chain seq x y z
N MET A 1 16.14 6.25 41.18
CA MET A 1 16.70 5.70 42.43
C MET A 1 16.31 4.23 42.67
N ILE A 2 15.14 3.77 42.30
CA ILE A 2 14.69 2.35 42.46
C ILE A 2 15.46 1.35 41.57
N TYR A 3 15.92 1.74 40.38
CA TYR A 3 16.67 0.89 39.47
C TYR A 3 18.09 0.50 39.95
N ILE A 4 18.74 1.39 40.66
CA ILE A 4 20.08 1.11 41.24
C ILE A 4 19.99 0.11 42.40
N TYR A 5 18.86 0.12 43.15
CA TYR A 5 18.62 -0.84 44.23
C TYR A 5 18.38 -2.27 43.71
N ASN A 6 17.70 -2.43 42.58
CA ASN A 6 17.43 -3.77 42.01
C ASN A 6 18.67 -4.44 41.46
N PHE A 7 19.59 -3.73 40.80
CA PHE A 7 20.80 -4.31 40.26
C PHE A 7 21.77 -4.78 41.35
N ASN A 8 21.87 -4.05 42.45
CA ASN A 8 22.66 -4.43 43.59
C ASN A 8 22.02 -5.57 44.40
N LEU A 9 20.70 -5.64 44.46
CA LEU A 9 19.97 -6.73 45.09
C LEU A 9 20.11 -8.04 44.29
N ILE A 10 20.04 -7.99 42.94
CA ILE A 10 20.29 -9.16 42.07
C ILE A 10 21.72 -9.66 42.22
N LYS A 11 22.69 -8.78 42.26
CA LYS A 11 24.12 -9.15 42.49
C LYS A 11 24.33 -9.76 43.87
N TYR A 12 23.62 -9.25 44.89
CA TYR A 12 23.69 -9.80 46.26
C TYR A 12 23.02 -11.17 46.39
N LEU A 13 21.93 -11.40 45.66
CA LEU A 13 21.18 -12.67 45.66
C LEU A 13 21.88 -13.77 44.86
N TYR A 14 22.68 -13.42 43.84
CA TYR A 14 23.50 -14.35 43.05
C TYR A 14 24.71 -14.91 43.85
N THR A 15 25.17 -14.17 44.86
CA THR A 15 26.29 -14.56 45.67
C THR A 15 25.94 -15.46 46.88
N LYS A 16 24.64 -15.56 47.25
CA LYS A 16 24.16 -16.48 48.30
C LYS A 16 23.33 -17.59 47.65
N LYS A 17 23.84 -18.85 47.67
CA LYS A 17 23.12 -20.06 47.26
C LYS A 17 21.74 -20.13 47.94
N MET A 18 20.70 -19.54 47.30
CA MET A 18 19.34 -19.60 47.77
C MET A 18 18.57 -20.78 47.17
N ASN A 19 17.66 -21.33 47.98
CA ASN A 19 16.85 -22.52 47.72
C ASN A 19 15.86 -22.26 46.53
N SER A 20 15.68 -23.25 45.64
CA SER A 20 14.91 -23.14 44.37
C SER A 20 13.47 -22.63 44.52
N LYS A 21 12.82 -22.81 45.68
CA LYS A 21 11.48 -22.27 45.97
C LYS A 21 11.46 -20.73 46.11
N PHE A 22 12.55 -20.14 46.61
CA PHE A 22 12.67 -18.70 46.68
C PHE A 22 12.99 -18.06 45.33
N PHE A 23 13.69 -18.80 44.47
CA PHE A 23 13.92 -18.38 43.07
C PHE A 23 12.61 -18.38 42.27
N PHE A 24 11.71 -19.33 42.52
CA PHE A 24 10.37 -19.40 41.88
C PHE A 24 9.44 -18.30 42.36
N LEU A 25 9.44 -17.97 43.68
CA LEU A 25 8.70 -16.82 44.21
C LEU A 25 9.25 -15.48 43.71
N PHE A 26 10.57 -15.37 43.55
CA PHE A 26 11.21 -14.18 43.01
C PHE A 26 10.93 -14.00 41.51
N PHE A 27 10.85 -15.08 40.73
CA PHE A 27 10.41 -15.05 39.34
C PHE A 27 8.91 -14.74 39.23
N ILE A 28 8.08 -15.18 40.16
CA ILE A 28 6.65 -14.79 40.23
C ILE A 28 6.53 -13.29 40.62
N CYS A 29 7.42 -12.76 41.45
CA CYS A 29 7.47 -11.33 41.74
C CYS A 29 8.05 -10.48 40.60
N LEU A 30 8.90 -11.04 39.71
CA LEU A 30 9.39 -10.35 38.51
C LEU A 30 8.39 -10.42 37.33
N SER A 31 7.39 -11.28 37.41
CA SER A 31 6.22 -11.22 36.52
C SER A 31 5.20 -10.15 36.97
N TYR A 32 5.59 -9.19 37.80
CA TYR A 32 4.85 -7.95 37.93
C TYR A 32 4.96 -7.22 36.60
N SER A 33 4.03 -7.53 35.68
CA SER A 33 3.66 -6.61 34.62
C SER A 33 3.56 -5.23 35.27
N LEU A 34 4.22 -4.24 34.69
CA LEU A 34 4.01 -2.85 35.04
C LEU A 34 2.49 -2.62 35.02
N GLN A 35 1.84 -2.65 36.19
CA GLN A 35 0.41 -2.40 36.28
C GLN A 35 0.23 -0.89 36.26
N TYR A 36 0.26 -0.32 35.08
CA TYR A 36 -0.17 1.04 34.87
C TYR A 36 -1.69 1.12 35.02
N GLU A 37 -2.18 2.23 35.55
CA GLU A 37 -3.61 2.47 35.67
C GLU A 37 -4.25 2.85 34.35
N PHE A 38 -3.53 3.64 33.55
CA PHE A 38 -4.03 4.26 32.31
C PHE A 38 -3.32 3.82 31.04
N ILE A 39 -2.27 3.05 31.12
CA ILE A 39 -1.57 2.51 29.95
C ILE A 39 -1.64 0.99 29.96
N LYS A 40 -2.01 0.41 28.82
CA LYS A 40 -1.83 -1.02 28.55
C LYS A 40 -0.65 -1.20 27.61
N TYR A 41 0.23 -2.10 27.92
CA TYR A 41 1.37 -2.46 27.11
C TYR A 41 1.30 -3.93 26.72
N GLU A 42 1.48 -4.21 25.46
CA GLU A 42 1.49 -5.58 24.90
C GLU A 42 2.62 -5.71 23.90
N GLU A 43 3.37 -6.82 23.95
CA GLU A 43 4.32 -7.20 22.93
C GLU A 43 3.75 -8.32 22.06
N ARG A 44 3.86 -8.17 20.75
CA ARG A 44 3.56 -9.19 19.75
C ARG A 44 4.77 -9.38 18.85
N ASP A 45 5.55 -10.41 19.08
CA ASP A 45 6.81 -10.71 18.38
C ASP A 45 7.78 -9.51 18.41
N LEU A 46 7.91 -8.79 17.30
CA LEU A 46 8.82 -7.64 17.16
C LEU A 46 8.11 -6.28 17.28
N ILE A 47 6.84 -6.28 17.70
CA ILE A 47 6.01 -5.08 17.77
C ILE A 47 5.57 -4.85 19.22
N ALA A 48 5.61 -3.60 19.67
CA ALA A 48 4.96 -3.17 20.90
C ALA A 48 3.67 -2.42 20.59
N ILE A 49 2.63 -2.66 21.38
CA ILE A 49 1.36 -1.93 21.31
C ILE A 49 1.14 -1.22 22.63
N ILE A 50 1.05 0.10 22.58
CA ILE A 50 0.73 0.96 23.69
C ILE A 50 -0.73 1.42 23.52
N THR A 51 -1.59 1.14 24.48
CA THR A 51 -2.97 1.57 24.48
C THR A 51 -3.23 2.52 25.63
N ILE A 52 -3.61 3.77 25.35
CA ILE A 52 -4.08 4.72 26.35
C ILE A 52 -5.46 4.25 26.80
N ASN A 53 -5.58 3.86 28.07
CA ASN A 53 -6.74 3.14 28.58
C ASN A 53 -7.47 3.92 29.68
N ARG A 54 -8.10 5.00 29.27
CA ARG A 54 -8.95 5.84 30.12
C ARG A 54 -10.29 6.16 29.44
N PRO A 55 -11.03 5.13 28.97
CA PRO A 55 -12.18 5.31 28.07
C PRO A 55 -13.33 6.11 28.68
N LYS A 56 -13.50 6.09 30.02
CA LYS A 56 -14.51 6.90 30.73
C LYS A 56 -14.26 8.40 30.58
N ALA A 57 -13.02 8.81 30.40
CA ALA A 57 -12.62 10.19 30.12
C ALA A 57 -12.16 10.40 28.68
N LEU A 58 -12.67 9.58 27.71
CA LEU A 58 -12.30 9.62 26.30
C LEU A 58 -10.78 9.59 26.07
N ASN A 59 -10.05 8.89 26.92
CA ASN A 59 -8.59 8.76 26.89
C ASN A 59 -7.83 10.09 27.07
N ALA A 60 -8.46 11.09 27.70
CA ALA A 60 -7.85 12.40 27.94
C ALA A 60 -6.55 12.30 28.78
N LEU A 61 -5.57 13.14 28.43
CA LEU A 61 -4.23 13.16 29.01
C LEU A 61 -4.22 13.99 30.30
N ASN A 62 -3.96 13.34 31.39
CA ASN A 62 -3.59 14.00 32.66
C ASN A 62 -2.10 13.74 32.94
N SER A 63 -1.58 14.37 34.01
CA SER A 63 -0.17 14.21 34.40
C SER A 63 0.22 12.76 34.62
N LYS A 64 -0.69 11.90 35.12
CA LYS A 64 -0.42 10.48 35.36
C LYS A 64 -0.34 9.67 34.08
N VAL A 65 -1.21 9.93 33.11
CA VAL A 65 -1.12 9.30 31.77
C VAL A 65 0.22 9.65 31.11
N LEU A 66 0.65 10.92 31.22
CA LEU A 66 1.94 11.34 30.65
C LEU A 66 3.11 10.63 31.35
N ASP A 67 3.07 10.49 32.70
CA ASP A 67 4.12 9.77 33.45
C ASP A 67 4.17 8.29 33.08
N GLU A 68 3.01 7.62 32.98
CA GLU A 68 2.94 6.21 32.62
C GLU A 68 3.38 5.98 31.19
N LEU A 69 3.07 6.89 30.28
CA LEU A 69 3.52 6.81 28.88
C LEU A 69 5.04 7.00 28.77
N ASP A 70 5.59 7.97 29.49
CA ASP A 70 7.04 8.20 29.57
C ASP A 70 7.80 6.96 30.07
N GLN A 71 7.32 6.38 31.17
CA GLN A 71 7.87 5.14 31.73
C GLN A 71 7.71 3.95 30.79
N THR A 72 6.58 3.85 30.07
CA THR A 72 6.37 2.78 29.10
C THR A 72 7.39 2.86 27.96
N LEU A 73 7.66 4.07 27.46
CA LEU A 73 8.68 4.27 26.42
C LEU A 73 10.09 3.87 26.92
N ASP A 74 10.43 4.16 28.19
CA ASP A 74 11.71 3.72 28.78
C ASP A 74 11.79 2.21 28.96
N PHE A 75 10.66 1.54 29.15
CA PHE A 75 10.61 0.09 29.35
C PHE A 75 10.83 -0.70 28.05
N ILE A 76 10.55 -0.14 26.89
CA ILE A 76 10.62 -0.83 25.60
C ILE A 76 12.07 -1.15 25.25
N ASP A 77 12.38 -2.44 25.11
CA ASP A 77 13.67 -2.89 24.58
C ASP A 77 13.75 -2.69 23.05
N THR A 78 14.34 -1.58 22.63
CA THR A 78 14.51 -1.22 21.21
C THR A 78 15.51 -2.11 20.47
N LYS A 79 16.23 -3.00 21.15
CA LYS A 79 17.03 -4.06 20.50
C LYS A 79 16.15 -5.19 19.99
N LYS A 80 15.05 -5.48 20.70
CA LYS A 80 14.05 -6.49 20.34
C LYS A 80 12.94 -5.90 19.47
N ILE A 81 12.31 -4.82 19.94
CA ILE A 81 11.16 -4.20 19.29
C ILE A 81 11.61 -3.40 18.05
N ARG A 82 10.88 -3.55 16.95
CA ARG A 82 11.15 -2.95 15.65
C ARG A 82 10.19 -1.82 15.28
N ALA A 83 8.99 -1.83 15.87
CA ALA A 83 8.00 -0.77 15.70
C ALA A 83 7.07 -0.72 16.91
N VAL A 84 6.54 0.47 17.20
CA VAL A 84 5.54 0.70 18.25
C VAL A 84 4.24 1.15 17.61
N ILE A 85 3.11 0.65 18.11
CA ILE A 85 1.78 1.13 17.76
C ILE A 85 1.21 1.84 19.00
N LEU A 86 0.76 3.07 18.82
CA LEU A 86 0.05 3.84 19.84
C LEU A 86 -1.42 3.96 19.46
N THR A 87 -2.33 3.57 20.36
CA THR A 87 -3.78 3.63 20.13
C THR A 87 -4.55 3.97 21.40
N GLY A 88 -5.86 4.23 21.28
CA GLY A 88 -6.76 4.48 22.40
C GLY A 88 -7.66 3.29 22.71
N ALA A 89 -7.99 3.08 23.97
CA ALA A 89 -8.95 2.05 24.37
C ALA A 89 -10.39 2.43 23.98
N GLY A 90 -11.15 1.43 23.54
CA GLY A 90 -12.54 1.60 23.11
C GLY A 90 -12.66 2.08 21.66
N GLU A 91 -13.88 2.41 21.24
CA GLU A 91 -14.19 2.72 19.85
C GLU A 91 -14.41 4.20 19.56
N LYS A 92 -14.55 5.03 20.63
CA LYS A 92 -14.96 6.43 20.49
C LYS A 92 -13.79 7.39 20.33
N SER A 93 -12.68 7.10 20.98
CA SER A 93 -11.59 8.07 21.09
C SER A 93 -10.23 7.39 21.06
N PHE A 94 -9.36 7.97 20.28
CA PHE A 94 -7.92 7.81 20.43
C PHE A 94 -7.48 8.55 21.68
N VAL A 95 -7.55 9.88 21.65
CA VAL A 95 -7.31 10.79 22.78
C VAL A 95 -8.10 12.08 22.56
N ALA A 96 -9.04 12.42 23.43
CA ALA A 96 -9.87 13.60 23.28
C ALA A 96 -9.33 14.83 24.05
N GLY A 97 -8.02 15.05 23.95
CA GLY A 97 -7.36 16.23 24.52
C GLY A 97 -6.66 16.01 25.85
N ALA A 98 -6.22 17.10 26.45
CA ALA A 98 -5.74 17.09 27.84
C ALA A 98 -6.92 17.13 28.83
N ASP A 99 -6.70 16.70 30.05
CA ASP A 99 -7.74 16.69 31.11
C ASP A 99 -8.07 18.12 31.56
N ILE A 100 -9.24 18.60 31.11
CA ILE A 100 -9.70 19.97 31.43
C ILE A 100 -9.90 20.16 32.93
N ALA A 101 -10.33 19.14 33.66
CA ALA A 101 -10.52 19.24 35.10
C ALA A 101 -9.19 19.50 35.83
N GLU A 102 -8.11 18.83 35.43
CA GLU A 102 -6.76 19.10 35.94
C GLU A 102 -6.29 20.49 35.54
N MET A 103 -6.43 20.86 34.25
CA MET A 103 -5.95 22.14 33.74
C MET A 103 -6.67 23.36 34.35
N SER A 104 -7.95 23.23 34.66
CA SER A 104 -8.78 24.36 35.13
C SER A 104 -8.30 24.99 36.44
N THR A 105 -7.48 24.31 37.21
CA THR A 105 -6.97 24.75 38.50
C THR A 105 -5.50 25.20 38.45
N LEU A 106 -4.84 25.13 37.30
CA LEU A 106 -3.42 25.46 37.20
C LEU A 106 -3.16 26.96 37.22
N THR A 107 -2.12 27.36 37.94
CA THR A 107 -1.54 28.71 37.83
C THR A 107 -0.79 28.81 36.50
N LYS A 108 -0.34 30.02 36.14
CA LYS A 108 0.49 30.25 34.94
C LYS A 108 1.73 29.35 34.93
N GLU A 109 2.47 29.31 36.03
CA GLU A 109 3.70 28.53 36.17
C GLU A 109 3.42 27.01 36.10
N GLN A 110 2.30 26.58 36.71
CA GLN A 110 1.86 25.18 36.63
C GLN A 110 1.41 24.82 35.23
N GLY A 111 0.72 25.72 34.49
CA GLY A 111 0.36 25.54 33.12
C GLY A 111 1.58 25.39 32.19
N GLU A 112 2.62 26.21 32.40
CA GLU A 112 3.89 26.10 31.68
C GLU A 112 4.58 24.76 32.00
N ALA A 113 4.62 24.33 33.25
CA ALA A 113 5.20 23.04 33.64
C ALA A 113 4.44 21.86 33.07
N PHE A 114 3.10 21.92 33.02
CA PHE A 114 2.25 20.88 32.39
C PHE A 114 2.49 20.80 30.87
N SER A 115 2.55 21.96 30.22
CA SER A 115 2.91 22.05 28.78
C SER A 115 4.30 21.47 28.53
N LYS A 116 5.28 21.81 29.34
CA LYS A 116 6.63 21.27 29.24
C LYS A 116 6.63 19.75 29.37
N LYS A 117 5.96 19.20 30.37
CA LYS A 117 5.86 17.75 30.59
C LYS A 117 5.28 17.02 29.39
N GLY A 118 4.16 17.51 28.86
CA GLY A 118 3.57 16.92 27.65
C GLY A 118 4.49 17.01 26.44
N ASN A 119 5.17 18.14 26.23
CA ASN A 119 6.12 18.31 25.16
C ASN A 119 7.34 17.38 25.30
N ASP A 120 7.87 17.19 26.51
CA ASP A 120 8.99 16.28 26.76
C ASP A 120 8.61 14.84 26.38
N VAL A 121 7.43 14.35 26.78
CA VAL A 121 6.93 13.02 26.44
C VAL A 121 6.70 12.88 24.92
N PHE A 122 6.08 13.89 24.30
CA PHE A 122 5.80 13.84 22.86
C PHE A 122 7.09 13.94 22.04
N ARG A 123 8.06 14.72 22.50
CA ARG A 123 9.39 14.73 21.86
C ARG A 123 10.09 13.40 21.99
N LYS A 124 9.95 12.70 23.11
CA LYS A 124 10.47 11.34 23.30
C LYS A 124 9.83 10.35 22.32
N ILE A 125 8.51 10.44 22.04
CA ILE A 125 7.84 9.64 21.00
C ILE A 125 8.46 9.95 19.64
N GLU A 126 8.59 11.22 19.30
CA GLU A 126 9.10 11.68 18.01
C GLU A 126 10.55 11.23 17.77
N THR A 127 11.39 11.26 18.81
CA THR A 127 12.80 10.85 18.75
C THR A 127 13.03 9.40 19.17
N PHE A 128 11.98 8.64 19.41
CA PHE A 128 12.11 7.24 19.82
C PHE A 128 12.88 6.45 18.75
N GLU A 129 13.79 5.56 19.18
CA GLU A 129 14.71 4.89 18.23
C GLU A 129 14.00 4.13 17.11
N VAL A 130 12.90 3.44 17.43
CA VAL A 130 12.13 2.69 16.42
C VAL A 130 10.90 3.49 15.97
N PRO A 131 10.36 3.22 14.77
CA PRO A 131 9.15 3.89 14.30
C PRO A 131 7.96 3.71 15.23
N VAL A 132 7.21 4.80 15.43
CA VAL A 132 5.95 4.83 16.18
C VAL A 132 4.81 5.13 15.23
N ILE A 133 3.78 4.26 15.22
CA ILE A 133 2.59 4.37 14.39
C ILE A 133 1.42 4.75 15.28
N ALA A 134 0.78 5.89 15.02
CA ALA A 134 -0.50 6.22 15.63
C ALA A 134 -1.64 5.51 14.88
N ALA A 135 -2.35 4.62 15.57
CA ALA A 135 -3.59 3.98 15.12
C ALA A 135 -4.78 4.71 15.78
N ILE A 136 -5.32 5.69 15.07
CA ILE A 136 -6.25 6.68 15.60
C ILE A 136 -7.68 6.17 15.42
N ASN A 137 -8.25 5.61 16.48
CA ASN A 137 -9.53 4.88 16.50
C ASN A 137 -10.77 5.75 16.83
N GLY A 138 -10.70 7.06 16.67
CA GLY A 138 -11.80 7.99 16.96
C GLY A 138 -11.31 9.42 17.18
N TYR A 139 -11.84 10.11 18.20
CA TYR A 139 -11.45 11.49 18.50
C TYR A 139 -9.96 11.63 18.76
N ALA A 140 -9.31 12.54 18.06
CA ALA A 140 -7.94 13.00 18.23
C ALA A 140 -7.97 14.54 18.32
N LEU A 141 -8.30 15.08 19.48
CA LEU A 141 -8.54 16.50 19.69
C LEU A 141 -7.46 17.11 20.59
N GLY A 142 -7.05 18.35 20.34
CA GLY A 142 -6.05 19.04 21.15
C GLY A 142 -4.81 18.17 21.37
N GLY A 143 -4.47 17.90 22.65
CA GLY A 143 -3.38 17.00 23.01
C GLY A 143 -3.42 15.64 22.32
N GLY A 144 -4.61 15.15 21.94
CA GLY A 144 -4.76 13.92 21.17
C GLY A 144 -4.32 14.05 19.71
N CYS A 145 -4.58 15.18 19.08
CA CYS A 145 -4.05 15.51 17.77
C CYS A 145 -2.53 15.72 17.85
N GLU A 146 -2.05 16.34 18.92
CA GLU A 146 -0.64 16.64 19.16
C GLU A 146 0.21 15.38 19.38
N ILE A 147 -0.28 14.40 20.16
CA ILE A 147 0.42 13.12 20.33
C ILE A 147 0.39 12.28 19.04
N ALA A 148 -0.70 12.34 18.27
CA ALA A 148 -0.74 11.69 16.97
C ALA A 148 0.32 12.28 16.02
N MET A 149 0.49 13.60 16.00
CA MET A 149 1.49 14.30 15.20
C MET A 149 2.93 14.05 15.67
N SER A 150 3.15 13.62 16.89
CA SER A 150 4.47 13.23 17.39
C SER A 150 4.89 11.82 16.95
N CYS A 151 3.97 10.99 16.47
CA CYS A 151 4.28 9.70 15.88
C CYS A 151 4.81 9.85 14.44
N ASP A 152 5.57 8.85 13.96
CA ASP A 152 6.14 8.88 12.61
C ASP A 152 5.07 8.73 11.52
N ILE A 153 4.16 7.78 11.71
CA ILE A 153 3.09 7.45 10.77
C ILE A 153 1.76 7.54 11.50
N ARG A 154 0.76 8.12 10.86
CA ARG A 154 -0.61 8.26 11.36
C ARG A 154 -1.57 7.57 10.42
N ILE A 155 -2.26 6.55 10.91
CA ILE A 155 -3.40 5.94 10.23
C ILE A 155 -4.62 6.09 11.12
N CYS A 156 -5.79 6.22 10.53
CA CYS A 156 -7.00 6.45 11.31
C CYS A 156 -8.19 5.62 10.82
N SER A 157 -9.20 5.53 11.67
CA SER A 157 -10.49 4.96 11.29
C SER A 157 -11.38 6.00 10.60
N GLU A 158 -12.33 5.55 9.79
CA GLU A 158 -13.29 6.39 9.06
C GLU A 158 -14.09 7.36 9.97
N ASN A 159 -14.32 6.94 11.23
CA ASN A 159 -15.01 7.77 12.23
C ASN A 159 -14.07 8.72 13.00
N ALA A 160 -12.77 8.75 12.67
CA ALA A 160 -11.83 9.63 13.35
C ALA A 160 -12.13 11.11 13.08
N ILE A 161 -11.95 11.91 14.14
CA ILE A 161 -12.18 13.36 14.11
C ILE A 161 -10.96 14.05 14.72
N PHE A 162 -10.42 15.01 14.01
CA PHE A 162 -9.23 15.77 14.37
C PHE A 162 -9.56 17.22 14.61
N GLY A 163 -8.85 17.86 15.55
CA GLY A 163 -9.01 19.29 15.81
C GLY A 163 -8.02 19.82 16.81
N GLN A 164 -7.91 21.15 16.85
CA GLN A 164 -7.16 21.92 17.85
C GLN A 164 -8.12 22.96 18.46
N PRO A 165 -9.02 22.53 19.38
CA PRO A 165 -10.11 23.37 19.88
C PRO A 165 -9.70 24.30 21.06
N GLU A 166 -8.43 24.36 21.41
CA GLU A 166 -7.89 25.00 22.58
C GLU A 166 -8.26 26.48 22.67
N VAL A 167 -8.35 27.18 21.56
CA VAL A 167 -8.74 28.61 21.52
C VAL A 167 -10.16 28.84 22.02
N GLY A 168 -11.05 27.85 21.89
CA GLY A 168 -12.38 27.87 22.51
C GLY A 168 -12.38 27.81 24.04
N LEU A 169 -11.26 27.41 24.64
CA LEU A 169 -11.03 27.37 26.07
C LEU A 169 -10.16 28.55 26.56
N GLY A 170 -9.82 29.49 25.68
CA GLY A 170 -8.99 30.65 26.00
C GLY A 170 -7.49 30.33 26.14
N ILE A 171 -7.03 29.20 25.59
CA ILE A 171 -5.62 28.78 25.59
C ILE A 171 -5.16 28.44 24.18
N VAL A 172 -3.87 28.25 23.99
CA VAL A 172 -3.27 27.77 22.75
C VAL A 172 -2.98 26.27 22.83
N PRO A 173 -2.80 25.54 21.70
CA PRO A 173 -2.25 24.20 21.71
C PRO A 173 -0.95 24.14 22.49
N GLY A 174 -0.89 23.29 23.51
CA GLY A 174 0.18 23.32 24.53
C GLY A 174 1.23 22.24 24.40
N PHE A 175 1.00 21.18 23.59
CA PHE A 175 1.89 20.02 23.45
C PHE A 175 2.54 19.95 22.06
N GLY A 176 2.81 21.12 21.47
CA GLY A 176 3.54 21.29 20.21
C GLY A 176 2.66 21.35 18.96
N GLY A 177 1.33 21.43 19.09
CA GLY A 177 0.39 21.48 17.97
C GLY A 177 0.62 22.68 17.05
N THR A 178 0.94 23.86 17.59
CA THR A 178 1.27 25.04 16.79
C THR A 178 2.46 24.81 15.85
N GLN A 179 3.38 23.94 16.25
CA GLN A 179 4.62 23.67 15.53
C GLN A 179 4.49 22.47 14.59
N ARG A 180 3.97 21.33 15.08
CA ARG A 180 3.85 20.11 14.28
C ARG A 180 2.76 20.23 13.22
N LEU A 181 1.60 20.79 13.55
CA LEU A 181 0.52 20.93 12.58
C LEU A 181 0.95 21.81 11.39
N ALA A 182 1.58 22.96 11.65
CA ALA A 182 2.03 23.86 10.59
C ALA A 182 3.07 23.21 9.65
N ARG A 183 3.91 22.32 10.18
CA ARG A 183 4.89 21.57 9.39
C ARG A 183 4.26 20.45 8.56
N LEU A 184 3.20 19.83 9.04
CA LEU A 184 2.51 18.73 8.36
C LEU A 184 1.54 19.23 7.27
N VAL A 185 0.69 20.20 7.59
CA VAL A 185 -0.43 20.61 6.72
C VAL A 185 -0.23 21.97 6.06
N GLY A 186 0.89 22.64 6.38
CA GLY A 186 1.18 24.01 5.94
C GLY A 186 0.52 25.06 6.85
N MET A 187 1.14 26.27 6.89
CA MET A 187 0.76 27.35 7.81
C MET A 187 -0.71 27.80 7.67
N GLY A 188 -1.21 27.88 6.42
CA GLY A 188 -2.59 28.32 6.15
C GLY A 188 -3.62 27.42 6.78
N MET A 189 -3.54 26.12 6.52
CA MET A 189 -4.47 25.13 7.07
C MET A 189 -4.32 25.00 8.59
N ALA A 190 -3.09 25.01 9.11
CA ALA A 190 -2.86 24.99 10.57
C ALA A 190 -3.50 26.18 11.29
N LYS A 191 -3.31 27.40 10.75
CA LYS A 191 -3.95 28.60 11.28
C LYS A 191 -5.48 28.52 11.22
N GLN A 192 -6.04 28.04 10.11
CA GLN A 192 -7.48 27.86 9.98
C GLN A 192 -7.99 26.89 11.05
N MET A 193 -7.40 25.70 11.21
CA MET A 193 -7.83 24.73 12.22
C MET A 193 -7.72 25.28 13.64
N ILE A 194 -6.58 25.89 13.99
CA ILE A 194 -6.34 26.41 15.33
C ILE A 194 -7.22 27.64 15.64
N TYR A 195 -7.31 28.60 14.72
CA TYR A 195 -8.04 29.85 14.99
C TYR A 195 -9.55 29.65 15.04
N THR A 196 -10.07 28.71 14.26
CA THR A 196 -11.51 28.42 14.27
C THR A 196 -11.89 27.39 15.35
N GLY A 197 -10.93 26.59 15.82
CA GLY A 197 -11.20 25.45 16.69
C GLY A 197 -12.07 24.36 16.04
N GLN A 198 -12.27 24.43 14.70
CA GLN A 198 -13.13 23.49 14.00
C GLN A 198 -12.50 22.13 13.84
N ASN A 199 -13.32 21.11 14.00
CA ASN A 199 -12.92 19.74 13.79
C ASN A 199 -13.02 19.35 12.30
N ILE A 200 -12.14 18.45 11.87
CA ILE A 200 -12.15 17.85 10.54
C ILE A 200 -12.33 16.34 10.63
N LYS A 201 -12.93 15.74 9.63
CA LYS A 201 -13.14 14.28 9.52
C LYS A 201 -11.91 13.59 8.94
N ALA A 202 -11.88 12.26 9.02
CA ALA A 202 -10.79 11.40 8.55
C ALA A 202 -10.38 11.67 7.09
N GLU A 203 -11.33 11.76 6.17
CA GLU A 203 -11.04 12.00 4.74
C GLU A 203 -10.39 13.36 4.50
N GLU A 204 -10.85 14.40 5.20
CA GLU A 204 -10.21 15.72 5.13
C GLU A 204 -8.81 15.69 5.73
N ALA A 205 -8.62 14.99 6.85
CA ALA A 205 -7.31 14.81 7.47
C ALA A 205 -6.34 14.10 6.50
N LYS A 206 -6.81 13.12 5.72
CA LYS A 206 -6.02 12.47 4.66
C LYS A 206 -5.74 13.45 3.52
N ARG A 207 -6.73 14.19 3.05
CA ARG A 207 -6.58 15.17 1.96
C ARG A 207 -5.52 16.23 2.25
N ILE A 208 -5.46 16.73 3.49
CA ILE A 208 -4.48 17.72 3.93
C ILE A 208 -3.16 17.10 4.40
N ARG A 209 -3.00 15.78 4.31
CA ARG A 209 -1.80 15.01 4.74
C ARG A 209 -1.55 15.01 6.24
N LEU A 210 -2.56 15.29 7.06
CA LEU A 210 -2.47 15.12 8.52
C LEU A 210 -2.36 13.63 8.87
N VAL A 211 -3.03 12.75 8.12
CA VAL A 211 -2.89 11.29 8.24
C VAL A 211 -2.45 10.66 6.91
N ASN A 212 -1.81 9.49 7.01
CA ASN A 212 -1.28 8.76 5.87
C ASN A 212 -2.37 7.93 5.18
N GLU A 213 -3.28 7.29 5.97
CA GLU A 213 -4.32 6.41 5.43
C GLU A 213 -5.53 6.34 6.36
N VAL A 214 -6.70 6.00 5.75
CA VAL A 214 -7.98 5.82 6.45
C VAL A 214 -8.46 4.39 6.22
N TYR A 215 -8.94 3.73 7.27
CA TYR A 215 -9.42 2.34 7.25
C TYR A 215 -10.78 2.21 7.93
N PRO A 216 -11.57 1.17 7.63
CA PRO A 216 -12.72 0.80 8.44
C PRO A 216 -12.30 0.60 9.90
N GLN A 217 -13.15 1.02 10.84
CA GLN A 217 -12.79 1.01 12.26
C GLN A 217 -12.38 -0.37 12.77
N ASN A 218 -13.07 -1.41 12.34
CA ASN A 218 -12.77 -2.80 12.71
C ASN A 218 -11.47 -3.34 12.09
N GLU A 219 -10.91 -2.67 11.10
CA GLU A 219 -9.67 -3.07 10.42
C GLU A 219 -8.45 -2.27 10.87
N LEU A 220 -8.64 -1.11 11.49
CA LEU A 220 -7.57 -0.17 11.83
C LEU A 220 -6.39 -0.82 12.56
N LEU A 221 -6.65 -1.56 13.64
CA LEU A 221 -5.56 -2.17 14.42
C LEU A 221 -4.86 -3.28 13.64
N SER A 222 -5.58 -4.06 12.85
CA SER A 222 -4.99 -5.10 12.00
C SER A 222 -4.09 -4.49 10.91
N GLU A 223 -4.49 -3.38 10.31
CA GLU A 223 -3.68 -2.66 9.32
C GLU A 223 -2.46 -1.97 9.97
N ALA A 224 -2.61 -1.44 11.19
CA ALA A 224 -1.46 -0.94 11.97
C ALA A 224 -0.42 -2.05 12.22
N ILE A 225 -0.87 -3.24 12.64
CA ILE A 225 -0.02 -4.41 12.89
C ILE A 225 0.66 -4.87 11.59
N LYS A 226 -0.07 -4.90 10.48
CA LYS A 226 0.46 -5.26 9.16
C LYS A 226 1.54 -4.28 8.69
N LEU A 227 1.32 -2.98 8.87
CA LEU A 227 2.31 -1.94 8.59
C LEU A 227 3.55 -2.08 9.47
N ALA A 228 3.37 -2.25 10.78
CA ALA A 228 4.46 -2.47 11.74
C ALA A 228 5.28 -3.73 11.39
N ASN A 229 4.61 -4.83 11.02
CA ASN A 229 5.27 -6.04 10.55
C ASN A 229 6.04 -5.84 9.24
N THR A 230 5.54 -4.98 8.35
CA THR A 230 6.26 -4.65 7.12
C THR A 230 7.55 -3.88 7.43
N ILE A 231 7.50 -2.95 8.36
CA ILE A 231 8.69 -2.24 8.87
C ILE A 231 9.66 -3.21 9.54
N ALA A 232 9.15 -4.09 10.41
CA ALA A 232 9.96 -5.03 11.20
C ALA A 232 10.74 -6.07 10.35
N LYS A 233 10.31 -6.31 9.10
CA LYS A 233 11.03 -7.18 8.15
C LYS A 233 12.30 -6.56 7.58
N ASN A 234 12.46 -5.25 7.67
CA ASN A 234 13.64 -4.56 7.18
C ASN A 234 14.76 -4.55 8.25
N SER A 235 15.97 -4.15 7.83
CA SER A 235 17.07 -3.95 8.77
C SER A 235 16.70 -2.94 9.86
N ALA A 236 16.80 -3.33 11.12
CA ALA A 236 16.51 -2.44 12.24
C ALA A 236 17.42 -1.23 12.25
N ASN A 237 18.71 -1.46 11.98
CA ASN A 237 19.70 -0.39 11.96
C ASN A 237 19.39 0.62 10.85
N ALA A 238 19.07 0.16 9.64
CA ALA A 238 18.75 1.04 8.52
C ALA A 238 17.45 1.84 8.77
N VAL A 239 16.41 1.23 9.36
CA VAL A 239 15.16 1.92 9.70
C VAL A 239 15.40 3.00 10.76
N LYS A 240 16.11 2.68 11.86
CA LYS A 240 16.48 3.65 12.90
C LYS A 240 17.32 4.80 12.35
N SER A 241 18.31 4.47 11.52
CA SER A 241 19.18 5.44 10.88
C SER A 241 18.41 6.36 9.92
N SER A 242 17.46 5.83 9.17
CA SER A 242 16.59 6.62 8.28
C SER A 242 15.69 7.57 9.08
N LYS A 243 15.06 7.09 10.17
CA LYS A 243 14.29 7.95 11.07
C LYS A 243 15.14 9.09 11.63
N LYS A 244 16.34 8.77 12.09
CA LYS A 244 17.28 9.77 12.61
C LYS A 244 17.65 10.81 11.55
N ALA A 245 18.04 10.37 10.35
CA ALA A 245 18.40 11.25 9.26
C ALA A 245 17.26 12.20 8.88
N ILE A 246 16.02 11.69 8.82
CA ILE A 246 14.84 12.51 8.52
C ILE A 246 14.57 13.50 9.64
N ASN A 247 14.49 13.04 10.89
CA ASN A 247 14.09 13.89 12.01
C ASN A 247 15.11 15.00 12.32
N GLU A 248 16.41 14.68 12.30
CA GLU A 248 17.47 15.63 12.55
C GLU A 248 17.70 16.54 11.33
N GLY A 249 17.71 15.97 10.10
CA GLY A 249 17.90 16.72 8.86
C GLY A 249 16.82 17.77 8.63
N MET A 250 15.56 17.49 8.95
CA MET A 250 14.46 18.45 8.86
C MET A 250 14.59 19.66 9.79
N GLN A 251 15.55 19.68 10.71
CA GLN A 251 15.87 20.84 11.56
C GLN A 251 17.06 21.68 11.01
N LEU A 252 17.69 21.25 9.93
CA LEU A 252 18.84 21.85 9.31
C LEU A 252 18.48 22.53 7.98
N ASP A 253 19.36 23.36 7.46
CA ASP A 253 19.33 23.73 6.04
C ASP A 253 19.70 22.53 5.17
N ILE A 254 19.36 22.59 3.88
CA ILE A 254 19.47 21.45 2.97
C ILE A 254 20.90 20.92 2.84
N ASP A 255 21.91 21.77 2.82
CA ASP A 255 23.28 21.33 2.63
C ASP A 255 23.79 20.59 3.86
N ASN A 256 23.52 21.11 5.07
CA ASN A 256 23.85 20.44 6.33
C ASN A 256 23.01 19.17 6.53
N ALA A 257 21.75 19.14 6.08
CA ALA A 257 20.90 17.96 6.12
C ALA A 257 21.47 16.83 5.24
N ILE A 258 21.92 17.13 4.02
CA ILE A 258 22.56 16.19 3.11
C ILE A 258 23.88 15.67 3.72
N ALA A 259 24.71 16.55 4.25
CA ALA A 259 25.96 16.13 4.91
C ALA A 259 25.70 15.20 6.12
N LEU A 260 24.63 15.42 6.88
CA LEU A 260 24.19 14.50 7.92
C LEU A 260 23.75 13.14 7.36
N GLU A 261 22.98 13.13 6.26
CA GLU A 261 22.54 11.91 5.58
C GLU A 261 23.74 11.10 5.08
N GLU A 262 24.74 11.73 4.43
CA GLU A 262 25.96 11.08 3.97
C GLU A 262 26.70 10.38 5.11
N LYS A 263 26.82 11.04 6.25
CA LYS A 263 27.44 10.46 7.46
C LYS A 263 26.67 9.27 7.97
N ILE A 264 25.35 9.39 8.09
CA ILE A 264 24.46 8.32 8.59
C ILE A 264 24.47 7.16 7.59
N PHE A 265 24.42 7.42 6.28
CA PHE A 265 24.53 6.41 5.23
C PHE A 265 25.83 5.62 5.36
N GLY A 266 26.97 6.30 5.51
CA GLY A 266 28.26 5.64 5.72
C GLY A 266 28.29 4.74 6.95
N GLN A 267 27.61 5.12 8.04
CA GLN A 267 27.52 4.32 9.27
C GLN A 267 26.75 3.02 9.10
N CYS A 268 25.92 2.88 8.07
CA CYS A 268 25.20 1.64 7.78
C CYS A 268 26.12 0.56 7.18
N PHE A 269 27.24 0.92 6.58
CA PHE A 269 28.16 -0.03 5.95
C PHE A 269 29.03 -0.74 6.98
N GLY A 270 29.28 -2.03 6.72
CA GLY A 270 30.03 -2.89 7.63
C GLY A 270 29.21 -3.42 8.81
N THR A 271 27.92 -3.04 8.92
CA THR A 271 27.02 -3.67 9.89
C THR A 271 26.63 -5.06 9.42
N GLU A 272 26.36 -5.97 10.37
CA GLU A 272 25.96 -7.34 10.07
C GLU A 272 24.74 -7.39 9.13
N ASP A 273 23.68 -6.64 9.46
CA ASP A 273 22.48 -6.50 8.64
C ASP A 273 22.79 -6.13 7.18
N GLN A 274 23.62 -5.11 6.97
CA GLN A 274 23.96 -4.63 5.63
C GLN A 274 24.68 -5.70 4.82
N VAL A 275 25.70 -6.34 5.44
CA VAL A 275 26.51 -7.37 4.77
C VAL A 275 25.65 -8.56 4.39
N GLU A 276 24.79 -9.05 5.31
CA GLU A 276 23.93 -10.21 5.06
C GLU A 276 22.85 -9.93 4.01
N LEU A 277 22.15 -8.79 4.12
CA LEU A 277 21.07 -8.47 3.20
C LEU A 277 21.57 -8.22 1.78
N MET A 278 22.69 -7.51 1.60
CA MET A 278 23.29 -7.32 0.28
C MET A 278 23.77 -8.64 -0.34
N LYS A 279 24.41 -9.51 0.45
CA LYS A 279 24.78 -10.86 -0.01
C LYS A 279 23.56 -11.69 -0.42
N ALA A 280 22.51 -11.66 0.40
CA ALA A 280 21.27 -12.38 0.11
C ALA A 280 20.62 -11.88 -1.20
N PHE A 281 20.60 -10.57 -1.43
CA PHE A 281 20.08 -9.96 -2.67
C PHE A 281 20.89 -10.41 -3.89
N LEU A 282 22.22 -10.35 -3.82
CA LEU A 282 23.11 -10.79 -4.91
C LEU A 282 22.96 -12.29 -5.20
N ASN A 283 22.88 -13.11 -4.16
CA ASN A 283 22.70 -14.56 -4.31
C ASN A 283 21.34 -14.92 -4.94
N LYS A 284 20.28 -14.21 -4.55
CA LYS A 284 18.94 -14.37 -5.16
C LYS A 284 18.97 -14.02 -6.65
N SER A 285 19.64 -12.93 -7.01
CA SER A 285 19.82 -12.51 -8.39
C SER A 285 20.64 -13.51 -9.21
N LYS A 286 21.71 -14.08 -8.61
CA LYS A 286 22.53 -15.12 -9.25
C LYS A 286 21.76 -16.41 -9.50
N LYS A 287 21.05 -16.92 -8.49
CA LYS A 287 20.17 -18.11 -8.62
C LYS A 287 19.07 -17.91 -9.68
N ALA A 288 18.50 -16.71 -9.76
CA ALA A 288 17.50 -16.40 -10.79
C ALA A 288 18.09 -16.41 -12.19
N LYS A 289 19.33 -15.95 -12.39
CA LYS A 289 20.06 -16.03 -13.67
C LYS A 289 20.38 -17.48 -14.03
N GLU A 290 20.94 -18.25 -13.10
CA GLU A 290 21.29 -19.66 -13.29
C GLU A 290 20.05 -20.51 -13.63
N ALA A 291 18.92 -20.27 -12.99
CA ALA A 291 17.66 -20.94 -13.30
C ALA A 291 17.14 -20.59 -14.70
N LYS A 292 17.33 -19.35 -15.15
CA LYS A 292 16.99 -18.94 -16.53
C LYS A 292 17.90 -19.61 -17.58
N GLU A 293 19.18 -19.74 -17.28
CA GLU A 293 20.16 -20.41 -18.16
C GLU A 293 19.88 -21.92 -18.27
N GLN A 294 19.66 -22.59 -17.14
CA GLN A 294 19.29 -24.02 -17.12
C GLN A 294 17.97 -24.31 -17.86
N LYS A 295 17.01 -23.38 -17.79
CA LYS A 295 15.75 -23.51 -18.55
C LYS A 295 15.99 -23.39 -20.05
N LYS A 296 16.85 -22.45 -20.47
CA LYS A 296 17.25 -22.32 -21.88
C LYS A 296 17.98 -23.54 -22.41
N GLU A 297 18.90 -24.10 -21.62
CA GLU A 297 19.63 -25.33 -21.98
C GLU A 297 18.68 -26.54 -22.15
N LYS A 298 17.74 -26.72 -21.21
CA LYS A 298 16.74 -27.80 -21.32
C LYS A 298 15.84 -27.63 -22.54
N GLU A 299 15.42 -26.41 -22.86
CA GLU A 299 14.65 -26.12 -24.08
C GLU A 299 15.44 -26.38 -25.37
N GLN A 300 16.76 -26.14 -25.37
CA GLN A 300 17.64 -26.46 -26.49
C GLN A 300 17.83 -27.96 -26.65
N VAL A 301 18.01 -28.71 -25.55
CA VAL A 301 18.13 -30.18 -25.60
C VAL A 301 16.83 -30.83 -26.09
N GLN A 302 15.66 -30.38 -25.63
CA GLN A 302 14.36 -30.87 -26.13
C GLN A 302 14.17 -30.60 -27.62
N LYS A 303 14.57 -29.43 -28.11
CA LYS A 303 14.52 -29.14 -29.56
C LYS A 303 15.43 -30.06 -30.37
N GLN A 304 16.62 -30.41 -29.88
CA GLN A 304 17.52 -31.34 -30.54
C GLN A 304 17.03 -32.80 -30.53
N GLU A 305 16.26 -33.21 -29.51
CA GLU A 305 15.64 -34.54 -29.42
C GLU A 305 14.39 -34.64 -30.32
N GLU A 306 13.61 -33.57 -30.49
CA GLU A 306 12.48 -33.52 -31.42
C GLU A 306 12.92 -33.53 -32.89
N GLU A 307 14.08 -32.96 -33.24
CA GLU A 307 14.65 -33.01 -34.59
C GLU A 307 15.18 -34.40 -35.00
N LYS A 308 15.36 -35.35 -34.05
CA LYS A 308 15.87 -36.71 -34.32
C LYS A 308 14.79 -37.78 -34.52
N LYS A 309 13.48 -37.45 -34.48
CA LYS A 309 12.42 -38.41 -34.80
C LYS A 309 12.12 -38.44 -36.30
N PRO A 310 12.15 -39.63 -36.95
CA PRO A 310 11.97 -39.72 -38.40
C PRO A 310 10.49 -39.55 -38.81
N GLY A 311 10.28 -38.63 -39.67
CA GLY A 311 9.28 -38.51 -40.72
C GLY A 311 7.82 -38.67 -40.42
N ASN A 312 7.07 -37.57 -40.53
CA ASN A 312 5.95 -37.51 -41.46
C ASN A 312 5.45 -36.08 -41.64
N LEU A 313 5.36 -35.69 -42.93
CA LEU A 313 4.63 -34.54 -43.48
C LEU A 313 5.06 -33.12 -43.02
N ARG A 314 5.79 -32.46 -43.90
CA ARG A 314 6.07 -31.02 -43.83
C ARG A 314 4.77 -30.22 -43.85
N PRO A 315 4.53 -29.37 -42.84
CA PRO A 315 3.64 -28.24 -43.03
C PRO A 315 4.38 -27.13 -43.77
N ILE A 316 3.66 -26.48 -44.63
CA ILE A 316 4.04 -25.31 -45.44
C ILE A 316 4.63 -24.23 -44.53
N ASN A 317 5.71 -23.60 -44.99
CA ASN A 317 6.41 -22.47 -44.36
C ASN A 317 5.52 -21.56 -43.51
N SER A 318 5.61 -21.69 -42.22
CA SER A 318 5.29 -20.62 -41.29
C SER A 318 6.58 -20.24 -40.56
N GLU A 319 7.28 -19.24 -41.07
CA GLU A 319 8.30 -18.56 -40.25
C GLU A 319 7.64 -18.12 -38.97
N LYS A 320 8.04 -18.69 -37.81
CA LYS A 320 7.62 -18.21 -36.51
C LYS A 320 8.03 -16.75 -36.39
N PRO A 321 7.14 -15.84 -36.02
CA PRO A 321 7.54 -14.47 -35.76
C PRO A 321 8.59 -14.49 -34.65
N LYS A 322 9.72 -13.82 -34.87
CA LYS A 322 10.70 -13.52 -33.81
C LYS A 322 10.01 -12.60 -32.81
N THR A 323 9.43 -13.17 -31.77
CA THR A 323 8.78 -12.45 -30.71
C THR A 323 9.49 -12.78 -29.39
N ASP A 324 10.04 -11.78 -28.75
CA ASP A 324 10.57 -11.94 -27.39
C ASP A 324 9.39 -12.04 -26.43
N LEU A 325 9.23 -13.20 -25.78
CA LEU A 325 8.29 -13.37 -24.68
C LEU A 325 8.76 -12.51 -23.52
N ILE A 326 7.99 -11.49 -23.18
CA ILE A 326 8.20 -10.71 -21.94
C ILE A 326 7.72 -11.57 -20.78
N SER A 327 8.61 -11.82 -19.82
CA SER A 327 8.33 -12.68 -18.67
C SER A 327 7.20 -12.09 -17.80
N ILE A 328 6.34 -12.97 -17.27
CA ILE A 328 5.34 -12.61 -16.24
C ILE A 328 5.98 -11.92 -15.03
N ASP A 329 7.25 -12.19 -14.74
CA ASP A 329 7.99 -11.54 -13.66
C ASP A 329 8.20 -10.04 -13.88
N ASP A 330 8.13 -9.56 -15.12
CA ASP A 330 8.20 -8.13 -15.45
C ASP A 330 6.93 -7.38 -14.98
N PHE A 331 5.82 -8.09 -14.71
CA PHE A 331 4.58 -7.54 -14.17
C PHE A 331 4.53 -7.51 -12.63
N LYS A 332 5.39 -8.22 -11.92
CA LYS A 332 5.40 -8.26 -10.44
C LYS A 332 5.80 -6.94 -9.77
N GLY A 333 6.38 -6.02 -10.52
CA GLY A 333 6.76 -4.68 -10.05
C GLY A 333 5.87 -3.55 -10.55
N MET A 334 4.90 -3.82 -11.43
CA MET A 334 4.02 -2.81 -11.98
C MET A 334 2.75 -2.65 -11.14
N SER A 335 2.74 -1.67 -10.26
CA SER A 335 1.53 -1.09 -9.68
C SER A 335 0.85 -0.13 -10.67
N PHE A 336 0.74 -0.47 -11.95
CA PHE A 336 0.16 0.39 -12.97
C PHE A 336 -1.04 -0.23 -13.64
N LEU A 337 -2.19 0.40 -13.43
CA LEU A 337 -3.31 0.37 -14.33
C LEU A 337 -2.96 1.21 -15.57
N LYS A 338 -2.50 0.59 -16.66
CA LYS A 338 -2.52 1.25 -17.97
C LYS A 338 -3.96 1.20 -18.49
N SER A 339 -4.66 2.31 -18.37
CA SER A 339 -5.90 2.50 -19.11
C SER A 339 -5.57 2.98 -20.52
N PHE A 340 -6.18 2.36 -21.53
CA PHE A 340 -6.12 2.92 -22.87
C PHE A 340 -7.40 3.64 -23.19
N THR A 341 -7.26 4.85 -23.66
CA THR A 341 -8.36 5.62 -24.26
C THR A 341 -8.01 5.90 -25.71
N ALA A 342 -8.92 5.55 -26.63
CA ALA A 342 -8.79 6.05 -27.99
C ALA A 342 -8.72 7.60 -27.93
N PRO A 343 -7.90 8.29 -28.74
CA PRO A 343 -7.34 7.85 -30.03
C PRO A 343 -5.84 7.48 -30.01
N ASN A 344 -5.19 7.41 -28.85
CA ASN A 344 -3.73 7.37 -28.81
C ASN A 344 -3.10 5.97 -28.91
N MET A 345 -3.83 4.89 -28.60
CA MET A 345 -3.39 3.51 -28.76
C MET A 345 -4.55 2.64 -29.25
N PRO A 346 -4.76 2.56 -30.57
CA PRO A 346 -5.79 1.72 -31.14
C PRO A 346 -5.50 0.25 -30.87
N ALA A 347 -6.44 -0.42 -30.21
CA ALA A 347 -6.35 -1.83 -29.92
C ALA A 347 -7.50 -2.62 -30.56
N ILE A 348 -7.21 -3.80 -31.06
CA ILE A 348 -8.16 -4.73 -31.64
C ILE A 348 -8.35 -5.90 -30.69
N LEU A 349 -9.58 -6.12 -30.27
CA LEU A 349 -10.00 -7.30 -29.54
C LEU A 349 -10.46 -8.37 -30.53
N THR A 350 -9.86 -9.55 -30.45
CA THR A 350 -10.28 -10.71 -31.24
C THR A 350 -10.70 -11.84 -30.33
N ALA A 351 -11.89 -12.42 -30.58
CA ALA A 351 -12.45 -13.52 -29.81
C ALA A 351 -13.04 -14.59 -30.75
N GLY A 352 -12.95 -15.86 -30.33
CA GLY A 352 -13.39 -17.01 -31.10
C GLY A 352 -12.34 -18.09 -31.19
N ASN A 353 -12.41 -18.90 -32.25
CA ASN A 353 -11.48 -19.97 -32.56
C ASN A 353 -11.15 -19.99 -34.08
N LYS A 354 -10.44 -21.01 -34.52
CA LYS A 354 -10.05 -21.14 -35.95
C LYS A 354 -11.24 -21.26 -36.90
N ASP A 355 -12.36 -21.84 -36.44
CA ASP A 355 -13.53 -22.07 -37.27
C ASP A 355 -14.40 -20.81 -37.37
N LYS A 356 -14.48 -20.05 -36.28
CA LYS A 356 -15.27 -18.83 -36.24
C LYS A 356 -14.70 -17.84 -35.20
N HIS A 357 -14.40 -16.66 -35.65
CA HIS A 357 -13.94 -15.55 -34.80
C HIS A 357 -14.52 -14.23 -35.27
N ASN A 358 -14.39 -13.21 -34.43
CA ASN A 358 -14.68 -11.84 -34.83
C ASN A 358 -13.80 -10.86 -34.04
N SER A 359 -13.50 -9.75 -34.68
CA SER A 359 -12.66 -8.71 -34.11
C SER A 359 -13.37 -7.36 -34.10
N LEU A 360 -13.03 -6.53 -33.11
CA LEU A 360 -13.50 -5.14 -33.02
C LEU A 360 -12.42 -4.23 -32.44
N THR A 361 -12.49 -2.95 -32.80
CA THR A 361 -11.71 -1.92 -32.13
C THR A 361 -12.25 -1.69 -30.73
N ILE A 362 -11.41 -1.76 -29.71
CA ILE A 362 -11.76 -1.41 -28.33
C ILE A 362 -11.15 -0.06 -27.96
N GLY A 363 -11.96 0.75 -27.26
CA GLY A 363 -11.52 2.04 -26.73
C GLY A 363 -11.21 1.99 -25.23
N TRP A 364 -11.61 0.94 -24.54
CA TRP A 364 -11.48 0.82 -23.09
C TRP A 364 -10.98 -0.56 -22.70
N GLY A 365 -9.91 -0.58 -21.92
CA GLY A 365 -9.35 -1.78 -21.33
C GLY A 365 -8.40 -1.42 -20.19
N LEU A 366 -8.14 -2.38 -19.33
CA LEU A 366 -7.23 -2.26 -18.19
C LEU A 366 -6.24 -3.41 -18.22
N LEU A 367 -4.98 -3.09 -18.01
CA LEU A 367 -3.90 -4.05 -17.82
C LEU A 367 -3.42 -3.93 -16.38
N GLY A 368 -3.40 -5.02 -15.64
CA GLY A 368 -3.02 -5.01 -14.24
C GLY A 368 -2.80 -6.40 -13.66
N ALA A 369 -2.76 -6.52 -12.36
CA ALA A 369 -2.64 -7.78 -11.66
C ALA A 369 -3.70 -7.88 -10.54
N ALA A 370 -4.37 -9.03 -10.45
CA ALA A 370 -5.19 -9.41 -9.32
C ALA A 370 -5.00 -10.90 -9.03
N TRP A 371 -5.23 -11.33 -7.78
CA TRP A 371 -5.02 -12.71 -7.33
C TRP A 371 -3.62 -13.26 -7.68
N LEU A 372 -2.60 -12.39 -7.65
CA LEU A 372 -1.21 -12.71 -8.03
C LEU A 372 -1.05 -13.15 -9.51
N ARG A 373 -1.99 -12.80 -10.38
CA ARG A 373 -1.97 -13.12 -11.82
C ARG A 373 -2.03 -11.84 -12.65
N PRO A 374 -1.31 -11.78 -13.77
CA PRO A 374 -1.45 -10.68 -14.73
C PRO A 374 -2.78 -10.80 -15.43
N LEU A 375 -3.55 -9.73 -15.46
CA LEU A 375 -4.90 -9.70 -16.03
C LEU A 375 -5.04 -8.60 -17.07
N PHE A 376 -5.82 -8.92 -18.10
CA PHE A 376 -6.33 -7.97 -19.06
C PHE A 376 -7.85 -7.89 -18.94
N ILE A 377 -8.38 -6.70 -18.70
CA ILE A 377 -9.82 -6.45 -18.60
C ILE A 377 -10.26 -5.65 -19.82
N VAL A 378 -11.29 -6.10 -20.49
CA VAL A 378 -11.88 -5.42 -21.65
C VAL A 378 -13.37 -5.17 -21.45
N TYR A 379 -13.82 -4.02 -21.95
CA TYR A 379 -15.23 -3.63 -21.93
C TYR A 379 -15.80 -3.76 -23.33
N VAL A 380 -16.85 -4.55 -23.51
CA VAL A 380 -17.48 -4.79 -24.79
C VAL A 380 -18.98 -4.49 -24.69
N HIS A 381 -19.47 -3.62 -25.59
CA HIS A 381 -20.88 -3.30 -25.64
C HIS A 381 -21.71 -4.49 -26.17
N PRO A 382 -22.89 -4.82 -25.61
CA PRO A 382 -23.72 -5.95 -26.02
C PRO A 382 -24.14 -5.94 -27.49
N ASP A 383 -24.28 -4.78 -28.12
CA ASP A 383 -24.67 -4.65 -29.53
C ASP A 383 -23.53 -5.06 -30.49
N ARG A 384 -22.31 -5.18 -30.00
CA ARG A 384 -21.17 -5.57 -30.84
C ARG A 384 -21.16 -7.08 -31.08
N TYR A 385 -21.00 -7.49 -32.31
CA TYR A 385 -21.00 -8.92 -32.68
C TYR A 385 -19.92 -9.72 -31.90
N THR A 386 -18.76 -9.15 -31.65
CA THR A 386 -17.72 -9.77 -30.83
C THR A 386 -18.19 -10.09 -29.41
N PHE A 387 -19.20 -9.40 -28.87
CA PHE A 387 -19.77 -9.70 -27.56
C PHE A 387 -20.32 -11.12 -27.47
N GLU A 388 -20.91 -11.63 -28.55
CA GLU A 388 -21.42 -13.01 -28.60
C GLU A 388 -20.28 -14.01 -28.46
N PHE A 389 -19.14 -13.75 -29.08
CA PHE A 389 -17.96 -14.58 -28.96
C PHE A 389 -17.37 -14.52 -27.55
N MET A 390 -17.29 -13.31 -26.97
CA MET A 390 -16.77 -13.12 -25.62
C MET A 390 -17.56 -13.87 -24.54
N LYS A 391 -18.84 -14.14 -24.77
CA LYS A 391 -19.67 -14.95 -23.85
C LYS A 391 -19.25 -16.42 -23.80
N THR A 392 -18.72 -16.96 -24.88
CA THR A 392 -18.46 -18.40 -25.04
C THR A 392 -17.01 -18.78 -25.23
N THR A 393 -16.15 -17.83 -25.67
CA THR A 393 -14.74 -18.12 -25.92
C THR A 393 -13.97 -18.47 -24.67
N GLU A 394 -13.00 -19.38 -24.80
CA GLU A 394 -12.02 -19.69 -23.77
C GLU A 394 -10.85 -18.69 -23.81
N PHE A 395 -10.51 -18.20 -25.02
CA PHE A 395 -9.39 -17.28 -25.22
C PHE A 395 -9.83 -16.03 -25.98
N PHE A 396 -9.20 -14.90 -25.67
CA PHE A 396 -9.28 -13.70 -26.47
C PHE A 396 -7.90 -13.04 -26.59
N THR A 397 -7.70 -12.26 -27.62
CA THR A 397 -6.44 -11.54 -27.84
C THR A 397 -6.70 -10.04 -27.95
N VAL A 398 -5.83 -9.25 -27.34
CA VAL A 398 -5.79 -7.79 -27.51
C VAL A 398 -4.53 -7.43 -28.27
N SER A 399 -4.70 -6.92 -29.48
CA SER A 399 -3.61 -6.60 -30.42
C SER A 399 -3.49 -5.09 -30.60
N PHE A 400 -2.31 -4.54 -30.39
CA PHE A 400 -1.97 -3.14 -30.62
C PHE A 400 -1.36 -3.00 -32.00
N ILE A 401 -1.95 -2.14 -32.81
CA ILE A 401 -1.59 -1.96 -34.22
C ILE A 401 -0.71 -0.72 -34.35
N LYS A 402 0.35 -0.79 -35.17
CA LYS A 402 1.18 0.37 -35.48
C LYS A 402 0.33 1.50 -36.06
N LYS A 403 0.62 2.72 -35.61
CA LYS A 403 -0.16 3.91 -35.94
C LYS A 403 -0.30 4.14 -37.45
N ASP A 404 0.76 3.89 -38.21
CA ASP A 404 0.79 3.99 -39.68
C ASP A 404 -0.09 2.94 -40.37
N LYS A 405 -0.24 1.75 -39.79
CA LYS A 405 -1.06 0.64 -40.31
C LYS A 405 -2.51 0.68 -39.87
N PHE A 406 -2.84 1.46 -38.81
CA PHE A 406 -4.16 1.47 -38.19
C PHE A 406 -5.30 1.89 -39.14
N LYS A 407 -5.02 2.67 -40.18
CA LYS A 407 -6.03 3.06 -41.19
C LYS A 407 -6.74 1.85 -41.82
N LYS A 408 -6.04 0.72 -41.96
CA LYS A 408 -6.65 -0.54 -42.47
C LYS A 408 -7.70 -1.10 -41.51
N PHE A 409 -7.59 -0.81 -40.21
CA PHE A 409 -8.46 -1.36 -39.17
C PHE A 409 -9.74 -0.53 -38.90
N VAL A 410 -9.99 0.52 -39.66
CA VAL A 410 -11.22 1.34 -39.55
C VAL A 410 -12.49 0.48 -39.68
N PRO A 411 -12.58 -0.51 -40.59
CA PRO A 411 -13.76 -1.39 -40.69
C PRO A 411 -14.07 -2.15 -39.40
N TYR A 412 -13.07 -2.45 -38.55
CA TYR A 412 -13.26 -3.17 -37.30
C TYR A 412 -14.03 -2.36 -36.25
N GLY A 413 -13.98 -1.03 -36.32
CA GLY A 413 -14.75 -0.12 -35.47
C GLY A 413 -16.14 0.22 -36.02
N ASN A 414 -16.26 0.35 -37.35
CA ASN A 414 -17.40 0.97 -38.01
C ASN A 414 -18.36 -0.03 -38.70
N LYS A 415 -17.93 -1.28 -38.92
CA LYS A 415 -18.72 -2.31 -39.58
C LYS A 415 -18.96 -3.49 -38.64
N SER A 416 -20.10 -4.16 -38.81
CA SER A 416 -20.40 -5.38 -38.09
C SER A 416 -19.86 -6.60 -38.83
N GLY A 417 -19.26 -7.55 -38.11
CA GLY A 417 -18.88 -8.83 -38.68
C GLY A 417 -20.07 -9.78 -38.93
N ARG A 418 -21.31 -9.33 -38.65
CA ARG A 418 -22.54 -9.99 -39.12
C ARG A 418 -22.79 -9.71 -40.60
N ASP A 419 -22.31 -8.56 -41.10
CA ASP A 419 -22.66 -8.01 -42.37
C ASP A 419 -21.52 -8.13 -43.41
N ILE A 420 -20.27 -8.18 -42.92
CA ILE A 420 -19.07 -8.21 -43.78
C ILE A 420 -18.00 -9.13 -43.23
N ASP A 421 -17.15 -9.69 -44.10
CA ASP A 421 -15.83 -10.19 -43.72
C ASP A 421 -14.88 -8.99 -43.54
N LYS A 422 -14.48 -8.77 -42.30
CA LYS A 422 -13.67 -7.59 -41.96
C LYS A 422 -12.22 -7.73 -42.42
N GLU A 423 -11.68 -8.96 -42.44
CA GLU A 423 -10.32 -9.26 -42.86
C GLU A 423 -10.19 -9.01 -44.36
N GLU A 424 -11.13 -9.49 -45.15
CA GLU A 424 -11.18 -9.27 -46.60
C GLU A 424 -11.30 -7.80 -46.95
N VAL A 425 -12.28 -7.10 -46.32
CA VAL A 425 -12.53 -5.67 -46.57
C VAL A 425 -11.37 -4.77 -46.16
N ALA A 426 -10.66 -5.13 -45.09
CA ALA A 426 -9.54 -4.37 -44.54
C ALA A 426 -8.20 -4.73 -45.20
N GLY A 427 -8.11 -5.86 -45.88
CA GLY A 427 -6.84 -6.41 -46.39
C GLY A 427 -5.84 -6.67 -45.27
N THR A 428 -6.32 -7.26 -44.17
CA THR A 428 -5.52 -7.61 -42.98
C THR A 428 -5.32 -9.11 -42.89
N HIS A 429 -4.25 -9.56 -42.23
CA HIS A 429 -3.87 -10.95 -42.20
C HIS A 429 -3.97 -11.50 -40.76
N ILE A 430 -4.84 -12.49 -40.57
CA ILE A 430 -5.01 -13.20 -39.31
C ILE A 430 -3.88 -14.21 -39.11
N GLN A 431 -3.39 -14.26 -37.88
CA GLN A 431 -2.45 -15.25 -37.40
C GLN A 431 -3.02 -16.03 -36.22
N TYR A 432 -3.10 -17.35 -36.34
CA TYR A 432 -3.51 -18.27 -35.28
C TYR A 432 -2.29 -18.72 -34.49
N LEU A 433 -2.37 -18.69 -33.16
CA LEU A 433 -1.30 -19.08 -32.25
C LEU A 433 -1.58 -20.43 -31.62
N ASP A 434 -0.53 -21.17 -31.25
CA ASP A 434 -0.65 -22.51 -30.62
C ASP A 434 -1.33 -22.50 -29.27
N ASN A 435 -1.30 -21.37 -28.55
CA ASN A 435 -1.95 -21.16 -27.25
C ASN A 435 -3.42 -20.70 -27.37
N GLY A 436 -4.05 -20.82 -28.52
CA GLY A 436 -5.44 -20.45 -28.76
C GLY A 436 -5.66 -18.97 -29.07
N GLY A 437 -4.65 -18.15 -29.08
CA GLY A 437 -4.73 -16.74 -29.44
C GLY A 437 -4.93 -16.53 -30.94
N ILE A 438 -5.61 -15.44 -31.29
CA ILE A 438 -5.83 -14.99 -32.67
C ILE A 438 -5.39 -13.53 -32.76
N THR A 439 -4.39 -13.23 -33.57
CA THR A 439 -3.83 -11.90 -33.76
C THR A 439 -3.74 -11.51 -35.22
N PHE A 440 -3.10 -10.39 -35.52
CA PHE A 440 -2.84 -9.91 -36.86
C PHE A 440 -1.35 -9.84 -37.14
N GLU A 441 -0.93 -10.11 -38.38
CA GLU A 441 0.46 -9.91 -38.81
C GLU A 441 0.90 -8.43 -38.63
N GLU A 442 -0.04 -7.50 -38.72
CA GLU A 442 0.18 -6.08 -38.58
C GLU A 442 0.29 -5.61 -37.12
N ALA A 443 0.03 -6.49 -36.12
CA ALA A 443 0.15 -6.14 -34.71
C ALA A 443 1.62 -5.96 -34.30
N GLU A 444 1.91 -4.87 -33.60
CA GLU A 444 3.22 -4.59 -33.01
C GLU A 444 3.39 -5.27 -31.67
N GLU A 445 2.32 -5.28 -30.87
CA GLU A 445 2.28 -5.87 -29.54
C GLU A 445 0.92 -6.52 -29.34
N PHE A 446 0.87 -7.69 -28.72
CA PHE A 446 -0.40 -8.35 -28.43
C PHE A 446 -0.35 -9.24 -27.19
N TYR A 447 -1.50 -9.39 -26.58
CA TYR A 447 -1.71 -10.16 -25.36
C TYR A 447 -2.72 -11.26 -25.61
N VAL A 448 -2.34 -12.51 -25.37
CA VAL A 448 -3.25 -13.66 -25.40
C VAL A 448 -3.75 -13.89 -23.99
N CYS A 449 -5.06 -13.91 -23.82
CA CYS A 449 -5.73 -13.97 -22.56
C CYS A 449 -6.63 -15.19 -22.45
N LYS A 450 -6.50 -15.97 -21.37
CA LYS A 450 -7.45 -17.02 -21.01
C LYS A 450 -8.58 -16.41 -20.19
N MET A 451 -9.83 -16.62 -20.59
CA MET A 451 -10.99 -16.09 -19.90
C MET A 451 -11.08 -16.65 -18.47
N VAL A 452 -11.06 -15.78 -17.48
CA VAL A 452 -11.14 -16.15 -16.05
C VAL A 452 -12.33 -15.53 -15.32
N GLY A 453 -12.97 -14.52 -15.91
CA GLY A 453 -14.15 -13.89 -15.31
C GLY A 453 -14.96 -13.07 -16.29
N LYS A 454 -16.26 -12.92 -15.99
CA LYS A 454 -17.21 -12.12 -16.76
C LYS A 454 -18.15 -11.42 -15.81
N ALA A 455 -18.46 -10.15 -16.05
CA ALA A 455 -19.45 -9.40 -15.31
C ALA A 455 -20.33 -8.61 -16.29
N TYR A 456 -21.60 -8.51 -16.01
CA TYR A 456 -22.57 -7.78 -16.80
C TYR A 456 -23.22 -6.75 -15.91
N PHE A 457 -23.00 -5.49 -16.20
CA PHE A 457 -23.62 -4.40 -15.45
C PHE A 457 -25.07 -4.21 -15.86
N LYS A 458 -25.92 -3.91 -14.90
CA LYS A 458 -27.25 -3.34 -15.13
C LYS A 458 -27.19 -1.85 -14.92
N LYS A 459 -28.16 -1.11 -15.46
CA LYS A 459 -28.23 0.35 -15.27
C LYS A 459 -28.29 0.75 -13.79
N GLU A 460 -28.99 -0.05 -12.99
CA GLU A 460 -29.14 0.13 -11.54
C GLU A 460 -27.83 -0.03 -10.75
N ASP A 461 -26.84 -0.69 -11.35
CA ASP A 461 -25.52 -0.92 -10.72
C ASP A 461 -24.56 0.27 -10.98
N LEU A 462 -24.94 1.24 -11.81
CA LEU A 462 -24.07 2.34 -12.23
C LEU A 462 -24.40 3.63 -11.48
N ALA A 463 -23.36 4.35 -11.08
CA ALA A 463 -23.50 5.68 -10.50
C ALA A 463 -24.15 6.67 -11.48
N PRO A 464 -24.93 7.68 -11.00
CA PRO A 464 -25.64 8.63 -11.85
C PRO A 464 -24.75 9.32 -12.89
N GLU A 465 -23.50 9.65 -12.55
CA GLU A 465 -22.56 10.32 -13.44
C GLU A 465 -22.13 9.40 -14.59
N ILE A 466 -22.02 8.10 -14.33
CA ILE A 466 -21.71 7.08 -15.34
C ILE A 466 -22.91 6.86 -16.25
N LEU A 467 -24.13 6.84 -15.71
CA LEU A 467 -25.36 6.77 -16.51
C LEU A 467 -25.49 7.98 -17.45
N GLU A 468 -25.22 9.19 -16.97
CA GLU A 468 -25.24 10.40 -17.80
C GLU A 468 -24.21 10.31 -18.96
N PHE A 469 -23.03 9.79 -18.69
CA PHE A 469 -22.01 9.53 -19.72
C PHE A 469 -22.51 8.53 -20.77
N TYR A 470 -23.17 7.44 -20.33
CA TYR A 470 -23.77 6.43 -21.21
C TYR A 470 -24.86 7.04 -22.10
N GLU A 471 -25.77 7.84 -21.54
CA GLU A 471 -26.87 8.50 -22.29
C GLU A 471 -26.32 9.48 -23.33
N LYS A 472 -25.24 10.19 -23.03
CA LYS A 472 -24.53 11.04 -24.00
C LYS A 472 -23.85 10.19 -25.10
N GLY A 473 -23.17 9.11 -24.73
CA GLY A 473 -22.49 8.20 -25.66
C GLY A 473 -23.46 7.50 -26.62
N LYS A 474 -24.64 7.13 -26.14
CA LYS A 474 -25.69 6.50 -26.91
C LYS A 474 -26.09 7.30 -28.16
N LYS A 475 -26.22 8.61 -28.03
CA LYS A 475 -26.52 9.50 -29.15
C LYS A 475 -25.38 9.58 -30.18
N ILE A 476 -24.14 9.44 -29.72
CA ILE A 476 -22.95 9.56 -30.58
C ILE A 476 -22.69 8.24 -31.33
N PHE A 477 -22.88 7.11 -30.66
CA PHE A 477 -22.46 5.79 -31.17
C PHE A 477 -23.63 4.91 -31.64
N ASN A 478 -24.88 5.39 -31.60
CA ASN A 478 -26.09 4.67 -31.96
C ASN A 478 -26.18 3.27 -31.32
N GLN A 479 -26.02 3.21 -30.00
CA GLN A 479 -25.97 1.97 -29.21
C GLN A 479 -27.29 1.80 -28.42
N SER A 480 -27.60 0.55 -28.03
CA SER A 480 -28.71 0.23 -27.15
C SER A 480 -28.46 0.75 -25.71
N ASP A 481 -29.48 0.66 -24.88
CA ASP A 481 -29.46 1.13 -23.48
C ASP A 481 -28.70 0.18 -22.51
N ASN A 482 -28.11 -0.88 -23.02
CA ASN A 482 -27.44 -1.88 -22.17
C ASN A 482 -25.99 -1.46 -21.86
N PRO A 483 -25.55 -1.49 -20.60
CA PRO A 483 -24.18 -1.25 -20.24
C PRO A 483 -23.22 -2.28 -20.84
N HIS A 484 -21.95 -1.92 -20.93
CA HIS A 484 -20.90 -2.83 -21.40
C HIS A 484 -20.80 -4.07 -20.50
N GLY A 485 -20.50 -5.24 -21.09
CA GLY A 485 -20.00 -6.37 -20.35
C GLY A 485 -18.50 -6.22 -20.09
N LEU A 486 -18.08 -6.64 -18.91
CA LEU A 486 -16.69 -6.68 -18.49
C LEU A 486 -16.18 -8.12 -18.62
N PHE A 487 -15.06 -8.29 -19.29
CA PHE A 487 -14.44 -9.58 -19.49
C PHE A 487 -13.01 -9.55 -18.96
N ILE A 488 -12.68 -10.52 -18.09
CA ILE A 488 -11.40 -10.61 -17.41
C ILE A 488 -10.65 -11.80 -17.97
N GLY A 489 -9.46 -11.58 -18.50
CA GLY A 489 -8.57 -12.62 -18.99
C GLY A 489 -7.25 -12.64 -18.22
N GLU A 490 -6.81 -13.83 -17.81
CA GLU A 490 -5.44 -14.06 -17.38
C GLU A 490 -4.52 -14.01 -18.59
N ILE A 491 -3.50 -13.18 -18.54
CA ILE A 491 -2.52 -13.08 -19.63
C ILE A 491 -1.65 -14.33 -19.58
N ILE A 492 -1.78 -15.16 -20.61
CA ILE A 492 -1.01 -16.40 -20.80
C ILE A 492 0.09 -16.25 -21.84
N GLY A 493 0.12 -15.15 -22.58
CA GLY A 493 1.15 -14.79 -23.54
C GLY A 493 1.17 -13.30 -23.82
N HIS A 494 2.35 -12.73 -23.86
CA HIS A 494 2.61 -11.35 -24.26
C HIS A 494 3.71 -11.35 -25.31
N TYR A 495 3.47 -10.73 -26.45
CA TYR A 495 4.33 -10.76 -27.61
C TYR A 495 4.54 -9.36 -28.15
N LYS A 496 5.78 -9.05 -28.52
CA LYS A 496 6.16 -7.79 -29.15
C LYS A 496 7.02 -8.09 -30.38
N ARG A 497 6.72 -7.40 -31.51
CA ARG A 497 7.44 -7.55 -32.78
C ARG A 497 8.40 -6.39 -33.04
#